data_d5ecc155156a73e027cd7f333a41de6e
#
_entry.id   d5ecc155156a73e027cd7f333a41de6e
#
_cell.length_a   1.000
_cell.length_b   1.000
_cell.length_c   1.000
_cell.angle_alpha   90.00
_cell.angle_beta   90.00
_cell.angle_gamma   90.00
#
_symmetry.space_group_name_H-M   'P 1'
#
loop_
_entity.id
_entity.type
_entity.pdbx_description
1 polymer ?
#
loop_
_entity_poly.entity_id
_entity_poly.type
_entity_poly.pdbx_seq_one_letter_code
_entity_poly.pdbx_strand_id
1 'polypeptide(L)'
;VHTYPEYHPETSIATFRVDIDVATCGQITPLSTLDFLIGSFDSDIITIDYRVRGFTRNMEGEKIFIDHSITSIQDYISQDILQKYDAVDINVYQANMFHSKLLIKDIVLQNYLFNSDVYEIPPKVRLDITNALRREMIEIFSGANVFQEVKG
;
A
#
# COMPACT_ATOMS: atom_id res chain seq x y z
N VAL A 1 -13.76 3.86 6.68
CA VAL A 1 -12.82 2.73 6.73
C VAL A 1 -13.60 1.43 6.54
N HIS A 2 -13.15 0.58 5.63
CA HIS A 2 -13.71 -0.74 5.38
C HIS A 2 -12.64 -1.79 5.57
N THR A 3 -13.00 -2.98 6.07
CA THR A 3 -12.05 -4.07 6.35
C THR A 3 -12.55 -5.37 5.72
N TYR A 4 -11.64 -6.13 5.12
CA TYR A 4 -11.95 -7.36 4.39
C TYR A 4 -10.94 -8.45 4.79
N PRO A 5 -11.28 -9.32 5.77
CA PRO A 5 -10.50 -10.51 6.05
C PRO A 5 -10.77 -11.57 4.99
N GLU A 6 -9.71 -12.16 4.47
CA GLU A 6 -9.76 -13.25 3.49
C GLU A 6 -8.85 -14.40 3.93
N TYR A 7 -9.21 -15.62 3.57
CA TYR A 7 -8.45 -16.82 3.88
C TYR A 7 -8.42 -17.76 2.68
N HIS A 8 -7.21 -18.17 2.29
CA HIS A 8 -7.03 -19.13 1.20
C HIS A 8 -6.93 -20.56 1.76
N PRO A 9 -7.93 -21.42 1.47
CA PRO A 9 -8.03 -22.75 2.11
C PRO A 9 -6.89 -23.71 1.73
N GLU A 10 -6.33 -23.59 0.52
CA GLU A 10 -5.28 -24.50 0.03
C GLU A 10 -3.89 -24.11 0.56
N THR A 11 -3.60 -22.82 0.66
CA THR A 11 -2.28 -22.32 1.10
C THR A 11 -2.21 -22.00 2.57
N SER A 12 -3.37 -21.94 3.25
CA SER A 12 -3.50 -21.48 4.63
C SER A 12 -2.98 -20.04 4.87
N ILE A 13 -2.93 -19.26 3.81
CA ILE A 13 -2.56 -17.84 3.88
C ILE A 13 -3.83 -17.04 4.17
N ALA A 14 -3.75 -16.20 5.21
CA ALA A 14 -4.79 -15.21 5.51
C ALA A 14 -4.32 -13.84 5.06
N THR A 15 -5.20 -13.08 4.43
CA THR A 15 -4.98 -11.69 4.06
C THR A 15 -5.98 -10.79 4.77
N PHE A 16 -5.57 -9.56 5.05
CA PHE A 16 -6.42 -8.56 5.66
C PHE A 16 -6.28 -7.25 4.89
N ARG A 17 -7.33 -6.86 4.20
CA ARG A 17 -7.37 -5.60 3.47
C ARG A 17 -8.11 -4.54 4.27
N VAL A 18 -7.55 -3.33 4.29
CA VAL A 18 -8.18 -2.14 4.86
C VAL A 18 -8.26 -1.07 3.78
N ASP A 19 -9.46 -0.56 3.54
CA ASP A 19 -9.69 0.58 2.66
C ASP A 19 -9.98 1.82 3.53
N ILE A 20 -9.23 2.89 3.32
CA ILE A 20 -9.33 4.15 4.06
C ILE A 20 -9.55 5.29 3.08
N ASP A 21 -10.72 5.93 3.17
CA ASP A 21 -11.01 7.15 2.42
C ASP A 21 -10.75 8.37 3.30
N VAL A 22 -9.91 9.29 2.83
CA VAL A 22 -9.64 10.56 3.47
C VAL A 22 -10.05 11.68 2.53
N ALA A 23 -10.97 12.52 2.96
CA ALA A 23 -11.40 13.69 2.22
C ALA A 23 -11.23 14.94 3.10
N THR A 24 -10.66 15.99 2.53
CA THR A 24 -10.46 17.28 3.21
C THR A 24 -11.20 18.38 2.44
N CYS A 25 -11.69 19.36 3.20
CA CYS A 25 -12.22 20.61 2.68
C CYS A 25 -11.32 21.76 3.13
N GLY A 26 -11.09 22.74 2.26
CA GLY A 26 -10.30 23.91 2.61
C GLY A 26 -8.82 23.78 2.24
N GLN A 27 -7.93 24.31 3.08
CA GLN A 27 -6.50 24.47 2.78
C GLN A 27 -5.61 23.35 3.33
N ILE A 28 -6.20 22.26 3.81
CA ILE A 28 -5.46 21.13 4.41
C ILE A 28 -5.28 20.03 3.38
N THR A 29 -4.01 19.67 3.09
CA THR A 29 -3.71 18.50 2.27
C THR A 29 -3.87 17.21 3.07
N PRO A 30 -4.59 16.19 2.53
CA PRO A 30 -4.66 14.88 3.17
C PRO A 30 -3.33 14.12 3.11
N LEU A 31 -2.42 14.49 2.21
CA LEU A 31 -1.12 13.82 2.04
C LEU A 31 -0.24 13.90 3.29
N SER A 32 -0.43 14.92 4.14
CA SER A 32 0.29 15.04 5.42
C SER A 32 -0.01 13.92 6.43
N THR A 33 -1.04 13.10 6.18
CA THR A 33 -1.41 11.97 7.06
C THR A 33 -0.78 10.64 6.62
N LEU A 34 -0.08 10.60 5.49
CA LEU A 34 0.41 9.33 4.91
C LEU A 34 1.36 8.59 5.84
N ASP A 35 2.37 9.24 6.39
CA ASP A 35 3.32 8.60 7.29
C ASP A 35 2.63 7.97 8.51
N PHE A 36 1.66 8.69 9.08
CA PHE A 36 0.89 8.18 10.19
C PHE A 36 0.07 6.95 9.80
N LEU A 37 -0.63 6.99 8.68
CA LEU A 37 -1.46 5.88 8.21
C LEU A 37 -0.60 4.66 7.87
N ILE A 38 0.45 4.84 7.09
CA ILE A 38 1.35 3.75 6.70
C ILE A 38 2.00 3.12 7.94
N GLY A 39 2.54 3.94 8.83
CA GLY A 39 3.19 3.47 10.05
C GLY A 39 2.23 2.80 11.06
N SER A 40 0.93 3.19 11.05
CA SER A 40 -0.06 2.61 11.96
C SER A 40 -0.51 1.20 11.55
N PHE A 41 -0.53 0.89 10.25
CA PHE A 41 -0.98 -0.40 9.75
C PHE A 41 0.17 -1.35 9.42
N ASP A 42 1.39 -0.85 9.20
CA ASP A 42 2.58 -1.63 8.84
C ASP A 42 2.29 -2.69 7.76
N SER A 43 1.60 -2.25 6.70
CA SER A 43 1.05 -3.12 5.68
C SER A 43 2.13 -3.60 4.71
N ASP A 44 2.02 -4.84 4.22
CA ASP A 44 2.94 -5.42 3.23
C ASP A 44 2.76 -4.82 1.84
N ILE A 45 1.52 -4.47 1.51
CA ILE A 45 1.14 -3.89 0.22
C ILE A 45 0.29 -2.65 0.49
N ILE A 46 0.66 -1.54 -0.14
CA ILE A 46 -0.06 -0.28 -0.01
C ILE A 46 -0.40 0.22 -1.41
N THR A 47 -1.65 0.57 -1.61
CA THR A 47 -2.10 1.26 -2.81
C THR A 47 -2.71 2.60 -2.40
N ILE A 48 -2.22 3.68 -2.99
CA ILE A 48 -2.66 5.04 -2.68
C ILE A 48 -3.19 5.66 -3.96
N ASP A 49 -4.46 6.05 -3.92
CA ASP A 49 -5.11 6.84 -4.96
C ASP A 49 -5.32 8.26 -4.43
N TYR A 50 -4.71 9.23 -5.08
CA TYR A 50 -4.89 10.62 -4.74
C TYR A 50 -5.46 11.40 -5.92
N ARG A 51 -6.52 12.13 -5.67
CA ARG A 51 -7.15 12.97 -6.69
C ARG A 51 -7.29 14.40 -6.20
N VAL A 52 -6.65 15.31 -6.90
CA VAL A 52 -6.81 16.74 -6.65
C VAL A 52 -8.08 17.23 -7.35
N ARG A 53 -9.01 17.82 -6.59
CA ARG A 53 -10.30 18.28 -7.10
C ARG A 53 -10.58 19.71 -6.70
N GLY A 54 -10.92 20.52 -7.71
CA GLY A 54 -11.47 21.84 -7.49
C GLY A 54 -10.49 22.84 -6.87
N PHE A 55 -11.05 23.77 -6.13
CA PHE A 55 -10.35 24.83 -5.45
C PHE A 55 -11.10 25.21 -4.17
N THR A 56 -10.43 25.88 -3.25
CA THR A 56 -11.06 26.62 -2.16
C THR A 56 -10.92 28.12 -2.38
N ARG A 57 -11.55 28.93 -1.52
CA ARG A 57 -11.38 30.39 -1.54
C ARG A 57 -10.86 30.87 -0.19
N ASN A 58 -10.00 31.87 -0.24
CA ASN A 58 -9.61 32.62 0.95
C ASN A 58 -10.70 33.63 1.36
N MET A 59 -10.45 34.38 2.42
CA MET A 59 -11.39 35.40 2.93
C MET A 59 -11.60 36.54 1.94
N GLU A 60 -10.62 36.79 1.07
CA GLU A 60 -10.65 37.81 0.00
C GLU A 60 -11.36 37.32 -1.27
N GLY A 61 -11.79 36.04 -1.30
CA GLY A 61 -12.51 35.43 -2.40
C GLY A 61 -11.62 34.87 -3.53
N GLU A 62 -10.30 34.92 -3.37
CA GLU A 62 -9.35 34.39 -4.34
C GLU A 62 -9.37 32.86 -4.35
N LYS A 63 -9.20 32.26 -5.54
CA LYS A 63 -9.12 30.81 -5.68
C LYS A 63 -7.76 30.29 -5.22
N ILE A 64 -7.76 29.31 -4.34
CA ILE A 64 -6.59 28.57 -3.89
C ILE A 64 -6.68 27.15 -4.39
N PHE A 65 -5.68 26.70 -5.14
CA PHE A 65 -5.55 25.34 -5.63
C PHE A 65 -4.53 24.60 -4.75
N ILE A 66 -5.01 23.68 -3.92
CA ILE A 66 -4.17 22.88 -3.04
C ILE A 66 -3.56 21.74 -3.85
N ASP A 67 -2.31 21.40 -3.55
CA ASP A 67 -1.56 20.30 -4.17
C ASP A 67 -1.47 20.37 -5.71
N HIS A 68 -1.64 21.57 -6.29
CA HIS A 68 -1.55 21.75 -7.75
C HIS A 68 -0.15 21.46 -8.34
N SER A 69 0.88 21.48 -7.49
CA SER A 69 2.28 21.24 -7.87
C SER A 69 2.76 19.83 -7.54
N ILE A 70 1.87 18.93 -7.10
CA ILE A 70 2.26 17.55 -6.83
C ILE A 70 2.77 16.86 -8.09
N THR A 71 3.87 16.14 -7.96
CA THR A 71 4.46 15.31 -9.01
C THR A 71 4.44 13.83 -8.67
N SER A 72 4.58 13.51 -7.39
CA SER A 72 4.53 12.15 -6.86
C SER A 72 3.94 12.14 -5.45
N ILE A 73 3.16 11.12 -5.13
CA ILE A 73 2.70 10.86 -3.77
C ILE A 73 3.89 10.52 -2.87
N GLN A 74 4.93 9.89 -3.42
CA GLN A 74 6.12 9.49 -2.66
C GLN A 74 6.86 10.69 -2.05
N ASP A 75 6.73 11.89 -2.62
CA ASP A 75 7.32 13.12 -2.08
C ASP A 75 6.76 13.49 -0.70
N TYR A 76 5.64 12.90 -0.32
CA TYR A 76 4.94 13.10 0.97
C TYR A 76 5.09 11.93 1.94
N ILE A 77 5.92 10.95 1.60
CA ILE A 77 6.23 9.80 2.45
C ILE A 77 7.67 9.91 2.90
N SER A 78 7.92 9.73 4.20
CA SER A 78 9.26 9.81 4.75
C SER A 78 10.20 8.74 4.17
N GLN A 79 11.48 9.07 4.10
CA GLN A 79 12.50 8.17 3.58
C GLN A 79 12.63 6.89 4.42
N ASP A 80 12.41 6.99 5.73
CA ASP A 80 12.44 5.83 6.65
C ASP A 80 11.35 4.80 6.31
N ILE A 81 10.21 5.27 5.81
CA ILE A 81 9.15 4.41 5.30
C ILE A 81 9.50 3.88 3.90
N LEU A 82 9.83 4.78 2.96
CA LEU A 82 10.11 4.39 1.57
C LEU A 82 11.24 3.38 1.43
N GLN A 83 12.25 3.41 2.30
CA GLN A 83 13.34 2.43 2.29
C GLN A 83 12.87 0.99 2.48
N LYS A 84 11.75 0.77 3.16
CA LYS A 84 11.18 -0.55 3.40
C LYS A 84 10.44 -1.14 2.20
N TYR A 85 10.08 -0.30 1.22
CA TYR A 85 9.20 -0.69 0.12
C TYR A 85 9.85 -0.49 -1.25
N ASP A 86 9.45 -1.34 -2.20
CA ASP A 86 9.57 -1.07 -3.62
C ASP A 86 8.34 -0.26 -4.03
N ALA A 87 8.54 0.96 -4.51
CA ALA A 87 7.47 1.89 -4.82
C ALA A 87 7.40 2.20 -6.32
N VAL A 88 6.17 2.25 -6.85
CA VAL A 88 5.90 2.56 -8.27
C VAL A 88 4.80 3.61 -8.35
N ASP A 89 5.02 4.65 -9.15
CA ASP A 89 4.02 5.65 -9.48
C ASP A 89 3.42 5.42 -10.87
N ILE A 90 2.10 5.58 -10.96
CA ILE A 90 1.34 5.55 -12.20
C ILE A 90 0.41 6.78 -12.19
N ASN A 91 0.90 7.90 -12.73
CA ASN A 91 0.21 9.17 -12.63
C ASN A 91 -0.46 9.58 -13.94
N VAL A 92 -1.66 10.16 -13.85
CA VAL A 92 -2.39 10.76 -14.97
C VAL A 92 -2.52 12.26 -14.72
N TYR A 93 -1.47 13.00 -15.04
CA TYR A 93 -1.36 14.44 -14.74
C TYR A 93 -2.52 15.27 -15.33
N GLN A 94 -2.98 14.95 -16.55
CA GLN A 94 -4.08 15.65 -17.19
C GLN A 94 -5.43 15.52 -16.44
N ALA A 95 -5.55 14.46 -15.63
CA ALA A 95 -6.74 14.22 -14.82
C ALA A 95 -6.54 14.59 -13.34
N ASN A 96 -5.37 15.12 -12.96
CA ASN A 96 -4.97 15.36 -11.57
C ASN A 96 -5.15 14.12 -10.70
N MET A 97 -4.79 12.96 -11.25
CA MET A 97 -4.84 11.66 -10.59
C MET A 97 -3.42 11.13 -10.39
N PHE A 98 -3.13 10.77 -9.17
CA PHE A 98 -1.86 10.23 -8.73
C PHE A 98 -2.12 8.88 -8.09
N HIS A 99 -1.35 7.89 -8.51
CA HIS A 99 -1.48 6.52 -8.04
C HIS A 99 -0.10 6.01 -7.67
N SER A 100 0.07 5.54 -6.44
CA SER A 100 1.31 4.92 -5.98
C SER A 100 1.03 3.55 -5.39
N LYS A 101 1.88 2.60 -5.70
CA LYS A 101 1.85 1.25 -5.13
C LYS A 101 3.18 0.97 -4.45
N LEU A 102 3.11 0.44 -3.24
CA LEU A 102 4.27 0.06 -2.45
C LEU A 102 4.19 -1.42 -2.09
N LEU A 103 5.29 -2.15 -2.23
CA LEU A 103 5.43 -3.55 -1.84
C LEU A 103 6.60 -3.69 -0.88
N ILE A 104 6.38 -4.34 0.26
CA ILE A 104 7.43 -4.59 1.25
C ILE A 104 8.60 -5.37 0.62
N LYS A 105 9.84 -4.93 0.87
CA LYS A 105 11.04 -5.59 0.34
C LYS A 105 11.34 -6.89 1.06
N ASP A 106 11.31 -6.83 2.38
CA ASP A 106 11.76 -7.91 3.25
C ASP A 106 10.61 -8.56 4.00
N ILE A 107 10.49 -9.88 3.90
CA ILE A 107 9.54 -10.67 4.67
C ILE A 107 10.24 -11.17 5.93
N VAL A 108 9.84 -10.65 7.08
CA VAL A 108 10.26 -11.15 8.39
C VAL A 108 9.26 -12.21 8.83
N LEU A 109 9.56 -13.48 8.56
CA LEU A 109 8.60 -14.59 8.73
C LEU A 109 7.96 -14.64 10.13
N GLN A 110 8.67 -14.24 11.18
CA GLN A 110 8.11 -14.21 12.54
C GLN A 110 6.85 -13.35 12.66
N ASN A 111 6.72 -12.29 11.86
CA ASN A 111 5.57 -11.40 11.88
C ASN A 111 4.27 -12.05 11.33
N TYR A 112 4.41 -13.19 10.62
CA TYR A 112 3.30 -13.94 10.01
C TYR A 112 2.93 -15.20 10.81
N LEU A 113 3.63 -15.46 11.91
CA LEU A 113 3.44 -16.65 12.74
C LEU A 113 2.77 -16.25 14.07
N PHE A 114 1.47 -16.43 14.17
CA PHE A 114 0.69 -15.92 15.32
C PHE A 114 1.04 -16.56 16.67
N ASN A 115 1.37 -17.85 16.72
CA ASN A 115 1.62 -18.57 17.96
C ASN A 115 2.81 -19.54 17.87
N SER A 116 3.66 -19.40 16.88
CA SER A 116 4.81 -20.28 16.66
C SER A 116 6.10 -19.47 16.62
N ASP A 117 7.15 -19.99 17.23
CA ASP A 117 8.49 -19.44 17.06
C ASP A 117 9.06 -19.90 15.71
N VAL A 118 9.59 -18.94 14.94
CA VAL A 118 10.21 -19.23 13.65
C VAL A 118 11.34 -20.28 13.76
N TYR A 119 12.03 -20.33 14.90
CA TYR A 119 13.11 -21.29 15.14
C TYR A 119 12.62 -22.73 15.39
N GLU A 120 11.37 -22.92 15.76
CA GLU A 120 10.74 -24.25 15.91
C GLU A 120 10.36 -24.87 14.56
N ILE A 121 10.30 -24.05 13.48
CA ILE A 121 9.94 -24.51 12.15
C ILE A 121 11.19 -24.99 11.41
N PRO A 122 11.17 -26.18 10.78
CA PRO A 122 12.30 -26.66 9.99
C PRO A 122 12.70 -25.68 8.87
N PRO A 123 14.01 -25.52 8.58
CA PRO A 123 14.50 -24.54 7.60
C PRO A 123 13.84 -24.65 6.22
N LYS A 124 13.58 -25.86 5.74
CA LYS A 124 12.90 -26.10 4.46
C LYS A 124 11.47 -25.55 4.48
N VAL A 125 10.73 -25.83 5.56
CA VAL A 125 9.35 -25.37 5.71
C VAL A 125 9.30 -23.84 5.81
N ARG A 126 10.26 -23.22 6.52
CA ARG A 126 10.38 -21.73 6.55
C ARG A 126 10.55 -21.16 5.16
N LEU A 127 11.40 -21.75 4.34
CA LEU A 127 11.63 -21.31 2.98
C LEU A 127 10.36 -21.45 2.12
N ASP A 128 9.66 -22.59 2.23
CA ASP A 128 8.42 -22.84 1.50
C ASP A 128 7.33 -21.81 1.87
N ILE A 129 7.16 -21.52 3.17
CA ILE A 129 6.21 -20.50 3.64
C ILE A 129 6.60 -19.10 3.11
N THR A 130 7.87 -18.72 3.22
CA THR A 130 8.34 -17.41 2.74
C THR A 130 8.10 -17.26 1.24
N ASN A 131 8.37 -18.30 0.45
CA ASN A 131 8.12 -18.29 -0.98
C ASN A 131 6.61 -18.18 -1.31
N ALA A 132 5.76 -18.87 -0.56
CA ALA A 132 4.31 -18.79 -0.72
C ALA A 132 3.80 -17.37 -0.41
N LEU A 133 4.23 -16.77 0.69
CA LEU A 133 3.91 -15.38 1.04
C LEU A 133 4.37 -14.39 -0.04
N ARG A 134 5.60 -14.54 -0.52
CA ARG A 134 6.15 -13.67 -1.57
C ARG A 134 5.34 -13.77 -2.87
N ARG A 135 4.95 -14.97 -3.27
CA ARG A 135 4.11 -15.17 -4.46
C ARG A 135 2.76 -14.48 -4.32
N GLU A 136 2.09 -14.70 -3.20
CA GLU A 136 0.80 -14.07 -2.90
C GLU A 136 0.89 -12.55 -2.94
N MET A 137 1.90 -11.97 -2.28
CA MET A 137 2.12 -10.53 -2.29
C MET A 137 2.36 -9.97 -3.70
N ILE A 138 3.15 -10.66 -4.53
CA ILE A 138 3.41 -10.22 -5.90
C ILE A 138 2.13 -10.29 -6.75
N GLU A 139 1.31 -11.32 -6.61
CA GLU A 139 0.05 -11.44 -7.34
C GLU A 139 -0.94 -10.36 -6.94
N ILE A 140 -1.10 -10.09 -5.64
CA ILE A 140 -1.95 -9.00 -5.14
C ILE A 140 -1.41 -7.64 -5.63
N PHE A 141 -0.11 -7.40 -5.51
CA PHE A 141 0.52 -6.16 -5.97
C PHE A 141 0.36 -5.95 -7.48
N SER A 142 0.51 -7.02 -8.27
CA SER A 142 0.38 -6.97 -9.73
C SER A 142 -1.08 -6.89 -10.20
N GLY A 143 -2.02 -7.37 -9.37
CA GLY A 143 -3.42 -7.52 -9.76
C GLY A 143 -3.63 -8.61 -10.80
N ALA A 144 -2.75 -9.63 -10.84
CA ALA A 144 -2.76 -10.71 -11.82
C ALA A 144 -2.12 -11.97 -11.26
N ASN A 145 -2.57 -13.13 -11.71
CA ASN A 145 -2.00 -14.44 -11.38
C ASN A 145 -0.71 -14.67 -12.19
N VAL A 146 0.40 -14.06 -11.75
CA VAL A 146 1.67 -14.05 -12.50
C VAL A 146 2.44 -15.38 -12.45
N PHE A 147 2.07 -16.29 -11.55
CA PHE A 147 2.71 -17.59 -11.35
C PHE A 147 1.86 -18.77 -11.82
N GLN A 148 0.69 -18.54 -12.39
CA GLN A 148 -0.09 -19.62 -13.00
C GLN A 148 0.54 -20.00 -14.33
N GLU A 149 0.88 -21.29 -14.50
CA GLU A 149 1.18 -21.83 -15.82
C GLU A 149 -0.06 -21.66 -16.70
N VAL A 150 0.11 -21.04 -17.87
CA VAL A 150 -0.93 -21.00 -18.89
C VAL A 150 -1.20 -22.46 -19.26
N LYS A 151 -2.28 -23.04 -18.74
CA LYS A 151 -2.77 -24.34 -19.21
C LYS A 151 -3.19 -24.13 -20.65
N GLY A 152 -2.30 -24.51 -21.58
CA GLY A 152 -2.56 -24.57 -23.01
C GLY A 152 -3.66 -25.55 -23.36
#